data_eeb3a8d1df70073b5139b1529de570a7
#
_entry.id   eeb3a8d1df70073b5139b1529de570a7
#
_cell.length_a   1.000
_cell.length_b   1.000
_cell.length_c   1.000
_cell.angle_alpha   90.00
_cell.angle_beta   90.00
_cell.angle_gamma   90.00
#
_symmetry.space_group_name_H-M   'P 1'
#
loop_
_entity.id
_entity.type
_entity.pdbx_description
1 polymer ?
#
loop_
_entity_poly.entity_id
_entity_poly.type
_entity_poly.pdbx_seq_one_letter_code
_entity_poly.pdbx_strand_id
1 'polypeptide(L)'
;MYTIGQVSEMFNLPVSTLRYYDKEGLFPFMQRASGIRQFSDTEIAALKLIECLKKSGLEIRDIKQFMEWCQEGSRTYELRKQLFERQRAAVEKEMEKMQETLDMLTFKCFYYEQAIKDGNEDGIHSMLPDTVSYTHLRAHETCA
;
A
#
# COMPACT_ATOMS: atom_id res chain seq x y z
N MET A 1 27.26 10.73 9.88
CA MET A 1 26.83 11.51 8.72
C MET A 1 26.95 10.71 7.45
N TYR A 2 25.92 10.78 6.61
CA TYR A 2 25.86 10.02 5.36
C TYR A 2 25.61 10.96 4.19
N THR A 3 26.18 10.61 3.04
CA THR A 3 25.88 11.29 1.77
C THR A 3 24.55 10.78 1.20
N ILE A 4 23.96 11.54 0.29
CA ILE A 4 22.74 11.12 -0.38
C ILE A 4 22.90 9.80 -1.14
N GLY A 5 24.10 9.59 -1.71
CA GLY A 5 24.44 8.32 -2.40
C GLY A 5 24.47 7.13 -1.46
N GLN A 6 25.06 7.30 -0.29
CA GLN A 6 25.07 6.27 0.74
C GLN A 6 23.68 5.92 1.23
N VAL A 7 22.84 6.93 1.48
CA VAL A 7 21.45 6.73 1.92
C VAL A 7 20.62 6.06 0.82
N SER A 8 20.83 6.42 -0.43
CA SER A 8 20.23 5.78 -1.58
C SER A 8 20.48 4.28 -1.58
N GLU A 9 21.73 3.86 -1.36
CA GLU A 9 22.09 2.45 -1.28
C GLU A 9 21.49 1.77 -0.05
N MET A 10 21.55 2.42 1.12
CA MET A 10 21.03 1.86 2.38
C MET A 10 19.55 1.53 2.31
N PHE A 11 18.76 2.36 1.64
CA PHE A 11 17.30 2.21 1.56
C PHE A 11 16.81 1.68 0.23
N ASN A 12 17.72 1.43 -0.70
CA ASN A 12 17.37 1.03 -2.07
C ASN A 12 16.37 1.99 -2.71
N LEU A 13 16.65 3.27 -2.59
CA LEU A 13 15.84 4.36 -3.14
C LEU A 13 16.66 5.18 -4.13
N PRO A 14 16.06 5.62 -5.24
CA PRO A 14 16.74 6.54 -6.14
C PRO A 14 17.11 7.85 -5.44
N VAL A 15 18.25 8.41 -5.79
CA VAL A 15 18.69 9.73 -5.28
C VAL A 15 17.62 10.80 -5.56
N SER A 16 16.94 10.72 -6.70
CA SER A 16 15.85 11.64 -7.06
C SER A 16 14.70 11.59 -6.06
N THR A 17 14.38 10.43 -5.52
CA THR A 17 13.36 10.27 -4.48
C THR A 17 13.76 10.99 -3.19
N LEU A 18 15.02 10.86 -2.79
CA LEU A 18 15.53 11.54 -1.59
C LEU A 18 15.54 13.06 -1.75
N ARG A 19 15.89 13.56 -2.94
CA ARG A 19 15.81 14.98 -3.26
C ARG A 19 14.38 15.48 -3.21
N TYR A 20 13.45 14.68 -3.73
CA TYR A 20 12.02 15.00 -3.69
C TYR A 20 11.52 15.11 -2.24
N TYR A 21 11.87 14.17 -1.38
CA TYR A 21 11.50 14.23 0.05
C TYR A 21 12.04 15.47 0.73
N ASP A 22 13.29 15.83 0.47
CA ASP A 22 13.88 17.05 1.02
C ASP A 22 13.14 18.29 0.51
N LYS A 23 12.86 18.35 -0.78
CA LYS A 23 12.09 19.45 -1.39
C LYS A 23 10.70 19.59 -0.78
N GLU A 24 10.05 18.47 -0.47
CA GLU A 24 8.71 18.45 0.15
C GLU A 24 8.76 18.79 1.66
N GLY A 25 9.93 18.98 2.22
CA GLY A 25 10.08 19.39 3.61
C GLY A 25 10.06 18.25 4.62
N LEU A 26 10.33 17.01 4.19
CA LEU A 26 10.33 15.85 5.09
C LEU A 26 11.60 15.76 5.95
N PHE A 27 12.62 16.53 5.62
CA PHE A 27 13.87 16.62 6.39
C PHE A 27 14.10 18.05 6.87
N PRO A 28 13.28 18.57 7.81
CA PRO A 28 13.32 19.97 8.18
C PRO A 28 14.64 20.41 8.86
N PHE A 29 15.39 19.44 9.38
CA PHE A 29 16.65 19.70 10.07
C PHE A 29 17.87 19.32 9.23
N MET A 30 17.68 19.07 7.95
CA MET A 30 18.76 18.72 7.02
C MET A 30 19.83 19.81 7.00
N GLN A 31 21.06 19.40 7.25
CA GLN A 31 22.22 20.29 7.16
C GLN A 31 22.93 20.10 5.82
N ARG A 32 23.64 21.14 5.39
CA ARG A 32 24.45 21.09 4.17
C ARG A 32 25.86 21.59 4.48
N ALA A 33 26.86 20.87 3.96
CA ALA A 33 28.24 21.32 3.97
C ALA A 33 28.60 21.66 2.53
N SER A 34 28.99 22.92 2.29
CA SER A 34 29.30 23.43 0.95
C SER A 34 28.22 23.10 -0.08
N GLY A 35 26.94 23.27 0.31
CA GLY A 35 25.80 23.00 -0.54
C GLY A 35 25.42 21.52 -0.67
N ILE A 36 26.19 20.62 -0.08
CA ILE A 36 25.97 19.17 -0.15
C ILE A 36 25.16 18.70 1.07
N ARG A 37 24.11 17.93 0.83
CA ARG A 37 23.24 17.36 1.88
C ARG A 37 24.02 16.41 2.77
N GLN A 38 23.82 16.55 4.08
CA GLN A 38 24.37 15.66 5.09
C GLN A 38 23.23 15.01 5.88
N PHE A 39 23.09 13.70 5.73
CA PHE A 39 22.07 12.93 6.43
C PHE A 39 22.64 12.48 7.79
N SER A 40 22.05 12.97 8.85
CA SER A 40 22.36 12.51 10.20
C SER A 40 21.46 11.34 10.60
N ASP A 41 21.67 10.81 11.81
CA ASP A 41 20.80 9.76 12.35
C ASP A 41 19.34 10.21 12.44
N THR A 42 19.10 11.52 12.62
CA THR A 42 17.75 12.10 12.61
C THR A 42 17.07 11.92 11.27
N GLU A 43 17.76 12.20 10.17
CA GLU A 43 17.23 12.01 8.83
C GLU A 43 17.05 10.53 8.49
N ILE A 44 17.95 9.67 8.96
CA ILE A 44 17.80 8.23 8.78
C ILE A 44 16.55 7.71 9.51
N ALA A 45 16.32 8.14 10.75
CA ALA A 45 15.12 7.77 11.50
C ALA A 45 13.85 8.29 10.81
N ALA A 46 13.89 9.53 10.34
CA ALA A 46 12.77 10.11 9.57
C ALA A 46 12.48 9.30 8.30
N LEU A 47 13.52 8.89 7.58
CA LEU A 47 13.36 8.12 6.35
C LEU A 47 12.78 6.73 6.60
N LYS A 48 13.17 6.07 7.69
CA LYS A 48 12.57 4.79 8.10
C LYS A 48 11.07 4.94 8.33
N LEU A 49 10.68 6.01 9.02
CA LEU A 49 9.26 6.32 9.27
C LEU A 49 8.51 6.60 7.96
N ILE A 50 9.08 7.43 7.09
CA ILE A 50 8.50 7.77 5.80
C ILE A 50 8.24 6.51 4.98
N GLU A 51 9.23 5.64 4.86
CA GLU A 51 9.09 4.39 4.09
C GLU A 51 8.06 3.45 4.70
N CYS A 52 8.00 3.36 6.02
CA CYS A 52 6.97 2.58 6.73
C CYS A 52 5.56 3.09 6.42
N LEU A 53 5.35 4.40 6.53
CA LEU A 53 4.03 4.99 6.28
C LEU A 53 3.63 4.96 4.81
N LYS A 54 4.58 5.08 3.89
CA LYS A 54 4.33 4.89 2.44
C LYS A 54 3.82 3.48 2.15
N LYS A 55 4.39 2.47 2.78
CA LYS A 55 3.93 1.08 2.61
C LYS A 55 2.49 0.88 3.07
N SER A 56 2.04 1.68 4.02
CA SER A 56 0.64 1.65 4.47
C SER A 56 -0.33 2.34 3.51
N GLY A 57 0.19 2.97 2.45
CA GLY A 57 -0.61 3.65 1.44
C GLY A 57 -0.82 5.14 1.69
N LEU A 58 -0.21 5.71 2.73
CA LEU A 58 -0.29 7.15 2.98
C LEU A 58 0.48 7.94 1.92
N GLU A 59 -0.11 9.04 1.49
CA GLU A 59 0.54 9.97 0.57
C GLU A 59 1.59 10.82 1.29
N ILE A 60 2.57 11.32 0.56
CA ILE A 60 3.64 12.15 1.12
C ILE A 60 3.08 13.36 1.89
N ARG A 61 2.02 13.97 1.38
CA ARG A 61 1.32 15.07 2.06
C ARG A 61 0.88 14.70 3.47
N ASP A 62 0.29 13.53 3.63
CA ASP A 62 -0.21 13.05 4.92
C ASP A 62 0.94 12.65 5.85
N ILE A 63 2.01 12.10 5.31
CA ILE A 63 3.22 11.75 6.07
C ILE A 63 3.86 13.01 6.62
N LYS A 64 3.99 14.05 5.81
CA LYS A 64 4.50 15.35 6.25
C LYS A 64 3.66 15.93 7.38
N GLN A 65 2.35 15.91 7.22
CA GLN A 65 1.43 16.42 8.26
C GLN A 65 1.58 15.63 9.56
N PHE A 66 1.68 14.31 9.46
CA PHE A 66 1.90 13.46 10.64
C PHE A 66 3.21 13.82 11.35
N MET A 67 4.29 14.01 10.61
CA MET A 67 5.59 14.38 11.19
C MET A 67 5.53 15.76 11.87
N GLU A 68 4.83 16.71 11.28
CA GLU A 68 4.60 18.04 11.90
C GLU A 68 3.80 17.90 13.20
N TRP A 69 2.75 17.10 13.21
CA TRP A 69 1.96 16.83 14.42
C TRP A 69 2.80 16.18 15.52
N CYS A 70 3.72 15.29 15.17
CA CYS A 70 4.62 14.68 16.15
C CYS A 70 5.47 15.73 16.87
N GLN A 71 5.89 16.78 16.18
CA GLN A 71 6.66 17.87 16.76
C GLN A 71 5.80 18.75 17.69
N GLU A 72 4.51 18.85 17.45
CA GLU A 72 3.58 19.63 18.27
C GLU A 72 3.22 18.93 19.59
N GLY A 73 3.55 17.64 19.74
CA GLY A 73 3.38 16.91 20.98
C GLY A 73 1.98 16.34 21.19
N SER A 74 1.62 16.07 22.45
CA SER A 74 0.42 15.32 22.84
C SER A 74 -0.90 15.95 22.42
N ARG A 75 -0.93 17.26 22.20
CA ARG A 75 -2.14 17.96 21.76
C ARG A 75 -2.63 17.49 20.37
N THR A 76 -1.79 16.80 19.60
CA THR A 76 -2.14 16.30 18.27
C THR A 76 -2.44 14.79 18.25
N TYR A 77 -2.47 14.12 19.38
CA TYR A 77 -2.73 12.67 19.43
C TYR A 77 -4.04 12.27 18.75
N GLU A 78 -5.11 13.03 18.97
CA GLU A 78 -6.40 12.74 18.36
C GLU A 78 -6.33 12.88 16.83
N LEU A 79 -5.67 13.90 16.32
CA LEU A 79 -5.49 14.12 14.89
C LEU A 79 -4.68 13.00 14.25
N ARG A 80 -3.62 12.54 14.93
CA ARG A 80 -2.79 11.41 14.46
C ARG A 80 -3.58 10.13 14.42
N LYS A 81 -4.37 9.87 15.46
CA LYS A 81 -5.26 8.71 15.52
C LYS A 81 -6.25 8.72 14.37
N GLN A 82 -6.90 9.85 14.13
CA GLN A 82 -7.87 9.99 13.02
C GLN A 82 -7.23 9.72 11.66
N LEU A 83 -6.01 10.18 11.45
CA LEU A 83 -5.26 9.90 10.22
C LEU A 83 -5.13 8.38 9.98
N PHE A 84 -4.68 7.66 11.01
CA PHE A 84 -4.49 6.21 10.91
C PHE A 84 -5.81 5.45 10.82
N GLU A 85 -6.85 5.92 11.49
CA GLU A 85 -8.19 5.30 11.38
C GLU A 85 -8.73 5.40 9.96
N ARG A 86 -8.56 6.56 9.30
CA ARG A 86 -8.97 6.73 7.90
C ARG A 86 -8.18 5.81 6.98
N GLN A 87 -6.86 5.70 7.20
CA GLN A 87 -6.02 4.83 6.40
C GLN A 87 -6.33 3.36 6.63
N ARG A 88 -6.61 2.96 7.87
CA ARG A 88 -7.06 1.61 8.19
C ARG A 88 -8.34 1.27 7.45
N ALA A 89 -9.32 2.16 7.47
CA ALA A 89 -10.58 1.95 6.75
C ALA A 89 -10.36 1.79 5.24
N ALA A 90 -9.45 2.58 4.66
CA ALA A 90 -9.11 2.46 3.24
C ALA A 90 -8.46 1.09 2.93
N VAL A 91 -7.57 0.62 3.79
CA VAL A 91 -6.93 -0.70 3.64
C VAL A 91 -7.95 -1.82 3.78
N GLU A 92 -8.85 -1.73 4.76
CA GLU A 92 -9.93 -2.71 4.96
C GLU A 92 -10.80 -2.82 3.72
N LYS A 93 -11.12 -1.69 3.09
CA LYS A 93 -11.91 -1.66 1.85
C LYS A 93 -11.15 -2.33 0.68
N GLU A 94 -9.85 -2.11 0.56
CA GLU A 94 -9.03 -2.78 -0.44
C GLU A 94 -8.96 -4.28 -0.18
N MET A 95 -8.89 -4.70 1.08
CA MET A 95 -8.93 -6.12 1.46
C MET A 95 -10.24 -6.77 1.06
N GLU A 96 -11.38 -6.09 1.23
CA GLU A 96 -12.68 -6.60 0.81
C GLU A 96 -12.70 -6.86 -0.71
N LYS A 97 -12.20 -5.90 -1.50
CA LYS A 97 -12.10 -6.05 -2.96
C LYS A 97 -11.21 -7.22 -3.34
N MET A 98 -10.09 -7.37 -2.65
CA MET A 98 -9.17 -8.47 -2.88
C MET A 98 -9.80 -9.81 -2.52
N GLN A 99 -10.60 -9.86 -1.44
CA GLN A 99 -11.33 -11.05 -1.05
C GLN A 99 -12.35 -11.46 -2.12
N GLU A 100 -13.08 -10.50 -2.69
CA GLU A 100 -14.01 -10.75 -3.80
C GLU A 100 -13.28 -11.36 -5.00
N THR A 101 -12.11 -10.82 -5.32
CA THR A 101 -11.27 -11.36 -6.40
C THR A 101 -10.82 -12.78 -6.10
N LEU A 102 -10.39 -13.03 -4.86
CA LEU A 102 -9.97 -14.37 -4.43
C LEU A 102 -11.13 -15.36 -4.51
N ASP A 103 -12.31 -14.96 -4.08
CA ASP A 103 -13.50 -15.81 -4.14
C ASP A 103 -13.84 -16.17 -5.58
N MET A 104 -13.76 -15.22 -6.49
CA MET A 104 -13.99 -15.47 -7.91
C MET A 104 -12.97 -16.47 -8.48
N LEU A 105 -11.71 -16.31 -8.17
CA LEU A 105 -10.65 -17.21 -8.63
C LEU A 105 -10.80 -18.61 -8.04
N THR A 106 -11.14 -18.70 -6.77
CA THR A 106 -11.39 -19.96 -6.08
C THR A 106 -12.55 -20.70 -6.74
N PHE A 107 -13.62 -19.99 -7.09
CA PHE A 107 -14.74 -20.56 -7.82
C PHE A 107 -14.31 -21.09 -9.19
N LYS A 108 -13.52 -20.34 -9.95
CA LYS A 108 -13.03 -20.78 -11.27
C LYS A 108 -12.17 -22.04 -11.18
N CYS A 109 -11.32 -22.12 -10.16
CA CYS A 109 -10.52 -23.32 -9.91
C CYS A 109 -11.42 -24.53 -9.64
N PHE A 110 -12.40 -24.37 -8.78
CA PHE A 110 -13.39 -25.41 -8.49
C PHE A 110 -14.16 -25.82 -9.75
N TYR A 111 -14.60 -24.83 -10.54
CA TYR A 111 -15.36 -25.07 -11.77
C TYR A 111 -14.58 -25.98 -12.72
N TYR A 112 -13.32 -25.66 -12.97
CA TYR A 112 -12.51 -26.45 -13.91
C TYR A 112 -12.04 -27.78 -13.32
N GLU A 113 -11.84 -27.88 -12.02
CA GLU A 113 -11.58 -29.17 -11.38
C GLU A 113 -12.74 -30.15 -11.63
N GLN A 114 -13.98 -29.68 -11.51
CA GLN A 114 -15.16 -30.49 -11.79
C GLN A 114 -15.30 -30.80 -13.27
N ALA A 115 -15.09 -29.81 -14.14
CA ALA A 115 -15.15 -30.01 -15.59
C ALA A 115 -14.12 -31.05 -16.07
N ILE A 116 -12.92 -31.02 -15.49
CA ILE A 116 -11.86 -32.02 -15.79
C ILE A 116 -12.30 -33.42 -15.36
N LYS A 117 -12.86 -33.58 -14.17
CA LYS A 117 -13.36 -34.86 -13.66
C LYS A 117 -14.47 -35.42 -14.52
N ASP A 118 -15.40 -34.55 -14.91
CA ASP A 118 -16.60 -34.95 -15.69
C ASP A 118 -16.33 -35.07 -17.20
N GLY A 119 -15.25 -34.46 -17.67
CA GLY A 119 -14.93 -34.36 -19.09
C GLY A 119 -15.80 -33.36 -19.87
N ASN A 120 -16.67 -32.60 -19.16
CA ASN A 120 -17.53 -31.57 -19.74
C ASN A 120 -18.01 -30.63 -18.63
N GLU A 121 -18.69 -29.54 -18.98
CA GLU A 121 -19.16 -28.50 -18.05
C GLU A 121 -20.62 -28.68 -17.63
N ASP A 122 -21.34 -29.67 -18.15
CA ASP A 122 -22.79 -29.81 -17.94
C ASP A 122 -23.14 -30.04 -16.47
N GLY A 123 -22.39 -30.91 -15.79
CA GLY A 123 -22.61 -31.24 -14.38
C GLY A 123 -22.47 -30.06 -13.46
N ILE A 124 -21.45 -29.26 -13.66
CA ILE A 124 -21.19 -28.08 -12.79
C ILE A 124 -22.23 -26.98 -13.00
N HIS A 125 -22.72 -26.80 -14.23
CA HIS A 125 -23.81 -25.86 -14.51
C HIS A 125 -25.09 -26.21 -13.76
N SER A 126 -25.43 -27.48 -13.70
CA SER A 126 -26.66 -27.94 -13.03
C SER A 126 -26.60 -27.82 -11.51
N MET A 127 -25.40 -27.74 -10.93
CA MET A 127 -25.17 -27.64 -9.48
C MET A 127 -25.20 -26.21 -8.95
N LEU A 128 -25.10 -25.20 -9.84
CA LEU A 128 -25.04 -23.80 -9.44
C LEU A 128 -26.45 -23.26 -9.17
N PRO A 129 -26.68 -22.53 -8.03
CA PRO A 129 -27.92 -21.80 -7.81
C PRO A 129 -28.10 -20.72 -8.87
N ASP A 130 -29.32 -20.50 -9.35
CA ASP A 130 -29.61 -19.56 -10.45
C ASP A 130 -29.02 -18.16 -10.23
N THR A 131 -29.15 -17.62 -9.03
CA THR A 131 -28.65 -16.27 -8.69
C THR A 131 -27.12 -16.22 -8.64
N VAL A 132 -26.47 -17.24 -8.11
CA VAL A 132 -25.02 -17.33 -7.99
C VAL A 132 -24.40 -17.69 -9.34
N SER A 133 -25.02 -18.62 -10.07
CA SER A 133 -24.53 -19.05 -11.38
C SER A 133 -24.51 -17.90 -12.39
N TYR A 134 -25.53 -17.05 -12.37
CA TYR A 134 -25.62 -15.93 -13.30
C TYR A 134 -24.45 -14.97 -13.15
N THR A 135 -24.13 -14.58 -11.94
CA THR A 135 -23.01 -13.65 -11.64
C THR A 135 -21.66 -14.28 -11.97
N HIS A 136 -21.44 -15.52 -11.56
CA HIS A 136 -20.16 -16.20 -11.75
C HIS A 136 -19.93 -16.60 -13.21
N LEU A 137 -20.98 -17.07 -13.91
CA LEU A 137 -20.87 -17.39 -15.33
C LEU A 137 -20.59 -16.15 -16.16
N ARG A 138 -21.22 -15.02 -15.83
CA ARG A 138 -20.96 -13.76 -16.52
C ARG A 138 -19.52 -13.30 -16.33
N ALA A 139 -18.98 -13.39 -15.12
CA ALA A 139 -17.60 -13.11 -14.84
C ALA A 139 -16.65 -14.07 -15.57
N HIS A 140 -17.02 -15.35 -15.65
CA HIS A 140 -16.29 -16.38 -16.38
C HIS A 140 -16.23 -16.08 -17.88
N GLU A 141 -17.34 -15.70 -18.48
CA GLU A 141 -17.44 -15.33 -19.90
C GLU A 141 -16.59 -14.11 -20.23
N THR A 142 -16.60 -13.10 -19.38
CA THR A 142 -15.82 -11.87 -19.58
C THR A 142 -14.31 -12.07 -19.41
N CYS A 143 -13.89 -13.11 -18.68
CA CYS A 143 -12.47 -13.41 -18.45
C CYS A 143 -11.91 -14.44 -19.44
N ALA A 144 -12.75 -15.06 -20.22
CA ALA A 144 -12.32 -15.99 -21.26
C ALA A 144 -11.78 -15.24 -22.47
#